data_89def4e5c564da5abdee7ae7d9e779a1
#
_entry.id   89def4e5c564da5abdee7ae7d9e779a1
#
_cell.length_a   1.000
_cell.length_b   1.000
_cell.length_c   1.000
_cell.angle_alpha   90.00
_cell.angle_beta   90.00
_cell.angle_gamma   90.00
#
_symmetry.space_group_name_H-M   'P 1'
#
loop_
_entity.id
_entity.type
_entity.pdbx_description
1 polymer ?
#
loop_
_entity_poly.entity_id
_entity_poly.type
_entity_poly.pdbx_seq_one_letter_code
_entity_poly.pdbx_strand_id
1 'polypeptide(L)'
;QKFSNPPACTEDVYYPLIRSFFDKVESQTGLSVIVSIHPRLVINDDVISNYGNREIVIGESFELIKGAKLILAHNSTAINFAVLQGVPLIIFTTNQIERKFYFFMESVSKILKIPRININNSYDNLDFFEIAQRPLSQYNKFVEKIIKVPGSPVQNSTEILIKGLKKYV
;
A
#
# COMPACT_ATOMS: atom_id res chain seq x y z
N GLN A 1 -9.01 20.48 9.56
CA GLN A 1 -8.72 21.02 8.22
C GLN A 1 -9.42 20.14 7.21
N LYS A 2 -10.44 20.65 6.53
CA LYS A 2 -11.02 19.99 5.35
C LYS A 2 -9.92 19.91 4.30
N PHE A 3 -9.60 18.70 3.84
CA PHE A 3 -8.74 18.56 2.66
C PHE A 3 -9.34 19.36 1.52
N SER A 4 -8.55 20.20 0.89
CA SER A 4 -8.99 21.08 -0.21
C SER A 4 -9.47 20.35 -1.48
N ASN A 5 -9.27 19.04 -1.54
CA ASN A 5 -9.72 18.19 -2.65
C ASN A 5 -10.76 17.18 -2.17
N PRO A 6 -11.86 16.99 -2.94
CA PRO A 6 -12.83 15.94 -2.63
C PRO A 6 -12.16 14.56 -2.67
N PRO A 7 -12.68 13.57 -1.92
CA PRO A 7 -12.18 12.21 -1.96
C PRO A 7 -12.25 11.65 -3.40
N ALA A 8 -11.35 10.73 -3.71
CA ALA A 8 -11.29 10.13 -5.04
C ALA A 8 -12.44 9.13 -5.29
N CYS A 9 -13.07 8.65 -4.22
CA CYS A 9 -14.20 7.74 -4.24
C CYS A 9 -15.18 8.15 -3.13
N THR A 10 -16.48 8.02 -3.37
CA THR A 10 -17.50 8.26 -2.35
C THR A 10 -17.59 7.10 -1.37
N GLU A 11 -17.96 7.39 -0.12
CA GLU A 11 -17.97 6.41 0.96
C GLU A 11 -18.97 5.26 0.72
N ASP A 12 -20.15 5.61 0.20
CA ASP A 12 -21.21 4.66 -0.13
C ASP A 12 -20.82 3.63 -1.19
N VAL A 13 -19.90 4.00 -2.09
CA VAL A 13 -19.34 3.10 -3.10
C VAL A 13 -18.12 2.36 -2.56
N TYR A 14 -17.23 3.08 -1.89
CA TYR A 14 -15.94 2.56 -1.48
C TYR A 14 -16.01 1.46 -0.42
N TYR A 15 -16.71 1.72 0.67
CA TYR A 15 -16.69 0.79 1.81
C TYR A 15 -17.36 -0.57 1.56
N PRO A 16 -18.48 -0.68 0.85
CA PRO A 16 -19.01 -1.98 0.48
C PRO A 16 -18.07 -2.81 -0.37
N LEU A 17 -17.42 -2.17 -1.36
CA LEU A 17 -16.47 -2.84 -2.26
C LEU A 17 -15.21 -3.32 -1.51
N ILE A 18 -14.65 -2.48 -0.66
CA ILE A 18 -13.43 -2.84 0.06
C ILE A 18 -13.68 -3.95 1.10
N ARG A 19 -14.84 -3.94 1.77
CA ARG A 19 -15.21 -5.04 2.67
C ARG A 19 -15.29 -6.37 1.94
N SER A 20 -16.01 -6.41 0.82
CA SER A 20 -16.13 -7.63 0.00
C SER A 20 -14.75 -8.11 -0.51
N PHE A 21 -13.89 -7.18 -0.90
CA PHE A 21 -12.53 -7.50 -1.32
C PHE A 21 -11.70 -8.08 -0.18
N PHE A 22 -11.76 -7.49 1.00
CA PHE A 22 -11.04 -7.98 2.18
C PHE A 22 -11.56 -9.36 2.62
N ASP A 23 -12.89 -9.56 2.66
CA ASP A 23 -13.50 -10.87 2.96
C ASP A 23 -12.98 -11.96 2.02
N LYS A 24 -12.83 -11.65 0.74
CA LYS A 24 -12.29 -12.58 -0.25
C LYS A 24 -10.81 -12.91 0.00
N VAL A 25 -10.00 -11.89 0.28
CA VAL A 25 -8.58 -12.09 0.62
C VAL A 25 -8.44 -12.95 1.87
N GLU A 26 -9.17 -12.64 2.94
CA GLU A 26 -9.14 -13.38 4.19
C GLU A 26 -9.60 -14.84 4.00
N SER A 27 -10.68 -15.07 3.25
CA SER A 27 -11.19 -16.40 3.00
C SER A 27 -10.24 -17.30 2.22
N GLN A 28 -9.46 -16.74 1.29
CA GLN A 28 -8.51 -17.50 0.49
C GLN A 28 -7.18 -17.71 1.18
N THR A 29 -6.72 -16.73 1.95
CA THR A 29 -5.36 -16.76 2.53
C THR A 29 -5.33 -17.25 3.98
N GLY A 30 -6.47 -17.20 4.69
CA GLY A 30 -6.51 -17.44 6.15
C GLY A 30 -5.83 -16.33 6.96
N LEU A 31 -5.43 -15.21 6.33
CA LEU A 31 -4.80 -14.07 6.98
C LEU A 31 -5.88 -13.06 7.39
N SER A 32 -5.72 -12.42 8.55
CA SER A 32 -6.57 -11.29 8.94
C SER A 32 -6.08 -10.00 8.29
N VAL A 33 -7.01 -9.18 7.80
CA VAL A 33 -6.71 -7.85 7.28
C VAL A 33 -6.66 -6.84 8.42
N ILE A 34 -5.52 -6.13 8.54
CA ILE A 34 -5.34 -4.98 9.44
C ILE A 34 -5.32 -3.72 8.58
N VAL A 35 -6.11 -2.73 8.95
CA VAL A 35 -6.24 -1.47 8.20
C VAL A 35 -5.34 -0.41 8.79
N SER A 36 -4.33 0.02 8.05
CA SER A 36 -3.49 1.16 8.44
C SER A 36 -4.06 2.44 7.88
N ILE A 37 -4.49 3.35 8.74
CA ILE A 37 -5.03 4.65 8.34
C ILE A 37 -4.06 5.79 8.61
N HIS A 38 -4.28 6.89 7.90
CA HIS A 38 -3.42 8.07 8.03
C HIS A 38 -3.52 8.69 9.43
N PRO A 39 -2.40 9.14 10.07
CA PRO A 39 -2.38 9.70 11.43
C PRO A 39 -3.31 10.91 11.67
N ARG A 40 -3.77 11.56 10.60
CA ARG A 40 -4.71 12.70 10.71
C ARG A 40 -6.18 12.30 10.80
N LEU A 41 -6.50 11.02 10.61
CA LEU A 41 -7.86 10.52 10.76
C LEU A 41 -8.11 10.17 12.22
N VAL A 42 -9.33 10.42 12.66
CA VAL A 42 -9.80 10.05 13.99
C VAL A 42 -10.57 8.74 13.87
N ILE A 43 -10.22 7.76 14.69
CA ILE A 43 -10.99 6.51 14.79
C ILE A 43 -12.25 6.79 15.61
N ASN A 44 -13.38 6.39 15.06
CA ASN A 44 -14.67 6.32 15.74
C ASN A 44 -15.42 5.05 15.27
N ASP A 45 -16.57 4.79 15.86
CA ASP A 45 -17.36 3.59 15.56
C ASP A 45 -17.76 3.50 14.09
N ASP A 46 -18.04 4.64 13.43
CA ASP A 46 -18.35 4.68 12.00
C ASP A 46 -17.16 4.22 11.16
N VAL A 47 -15.95 4.71 11.48
CA VAL A 47 -14.73 4.29 10.78
C VAL A 47 -14.49 2.78 10.96
N ILE A 48 -14.65 2.26 12.18
CA ILE A 48 -14.49 0.83 12.45
C ILE A 48 -15.51 0.01 11.66
N SER A 49 -16.77 0.39 11.73
CA SER A 49 -17.87 -0.25 10.99
C SER A 49 -17.65 -0.21 9.48
N ASN A 50 -17.17 0.90 8.95
CA ASN A 50 -16.88 1.09 7.53
C ASN A 50 -15.87 0.08 6.99
N TYR A 51 -14.93 -0.37 7.81
CA TYR A 51 -13.97 -1.43 7.47
C TYR A 51 -14.39 -2.84 7.93
N GLY A 52 -15.67 -3.03 8.29
CA GLY A 52 -16.22 -4.34 8.68
C GLY A 52 -15.68 -4.85 10.01
N ASN A 53 -15.51 -3.97 10.99
CA ASN A 53 -14.99 -4.24 12.33
C ASN A 53 -13.58 -4.88 12.36
N ARG A 54 -12.78 -4.64 11.33
CA ARG A 54 -11.38 -5.06 11.28
C ARG A 54 -10.53 -4.19 12.20
N GLU A 55 -9.41 -4.75 12.63
CA GLU A 55 -8.41 -3.99 13.39
C GLU A 55 -7.92 -2.79 12.57
N ILE A 56 -7.91 -1.62 13.21
CA ILE A 56 -7.45 -0.36 12.63
C ILE A 56 -6.27 0.16 13.43
N VAL A 57 -5.17 0.47 12.76
CA VAL A 57 -3.94 1.00 13.37
C VAL A 57 -3.62 2.36 12.75
N ILE A 58 -3.22 3.31 13.59
CA ILE A 58 -2.85 4.67 13.17
C ILE A 58 -1.33 4.84 13.21
N GLY A 59 -0.75 5.31 12.10
CA GLY A 59 0.62 5.82 12.05
C GLY A 59 1.74 4.78 12.11
N GLU A 60 1.43 3.49 12.28
CA GLU A 60 2.41 2.41 12.43
C GLU A 60 2.63 1.60 11.14
N SER A 61 2.37 2.19 9.99
CA SER A 61 2.41 1.47 8.70
C SER A 61 3.74 0.76 8.46
N PHE A 62 4.86 1.33 8.87
CA PHE A 62 6.18 0.72 8.69
C PHE A 62 6.36 -0.56 9.51
N GLU A 63 5.94 -0.56 10.77
CA GLU A 63 6.04 -1.73 11.65
C GLU A 63 5.06 -2.83 11.21
N LEU A 64 3.85 -2.46 10.83
CA LEU A 64 2.86 -3.40 10.27
C LEU A 64 3.39 -4.09 9.01
N ILE A 65 4.03 -3.35 8.11
CA ILE A 65 4.59 -3.90 6.86
C ILE A 65 5.66 -4.96 7.15
N LYS A 66 6.51 -4.79 8.16
CA LYS A 66 7.53 -5.79 8.53
C LYS A 66 6.93 -7.15 8.90
N GLY A 67 5.76 -7.16 9.54
CA GLY A 67 5.06 -8.38 9.95
C GLY A 67 4.08 -8.94 8.91
N ALA A 68 3.79 -8.18 7.87
CA ALA A 68 2.78 -8.53 6.88
C ALA A 68 3.25 -9.65 5.93
N LYS A 69 2.31 -10.50 5.52
CA LYS A 69 2.51 -11.52 4.48
C LYS A 69 2.08 -11.02 3.09
N LEU A 70 1.19 -10.04 3.05
CA LEU A 70 0.66 -9.42 1.84
C LEU A 70 0.27 -7.99 2.16
N ILE A 71 0.58 -7.06 1.28
CA ILE A 71 0.17 -5.67 1.37
C ILE A 71 -0.89 -5.38 0.31
N LEU A 72 -1.98 -4.77 0.74
CA LEU A 72 -3.02 -4.25 -0.13
C LEU A 72 -2.93 -2.72 -0.11
N ALA A 73 -2.65 -2.09 -1.24
CA ALA A 73 -2.44 -0.66 -1.28
C ALA A 73 -3.18 0.03 -2.44
N HIS A 74 -3.54 1.28 -2.22
CA HIS A 74 -3.91 2.22 -3.27
C HIS A 74 -2.70 3.06 -3.72
N ASN A 75 -2.91 4.33 -4.04
CA ASN A 75 -1.86 5.32 -4.24
C ASN A 75 -1.28 5.76 -2.89
N SER A 76 -0.25 5.06 -2.44
CA SER A 76 0.38 5.29 -1.12
C SER A 76 1.89 5.20 -1.19
N THR A 77 2.59 6.06 -0.45
CA THR A 77 4.04 5.96 -0.23
C THR A 77 4.45 4.71 0.56
N ALA A 78 3.51 4.06 1.25
CA ALA A 78 3.71 2.78 1.92
C ALA A 78 4.16 1.65 0.96
N ILE A 79 3.88 1.79 -0.34
CA ILE A 79 4.38 0.91 -1.40
C ILE A 79 5.91 0.81 -1.36
N ASN A 80 6.61 1.92 -1.14
CA ASN A 80 8.07 1.93 -1.05
C ASN A 80 8.57 1.09 0.15
N PHE A 81 7.87 1.15 1.26
CA PHE A 81 8.23 0.34 2.44
C PHE A 81 7.97 -1.15 2.19
N ALA A 82 6.88 -1.52 1.53
CA ALA A 82 6.60 -2.90 1.14
C ALA A 82 7.72 -3.46 0.25
N VAL A 83 8.15 -2.68 -0.74
CA VAL A 83 9.25 -3.06 -1.64
C VAL A 83 10.58 -3.21 -0.89
N LEU A 84 10.92 -2.27 -0.01
CA LEU A 84 12.15 -2.31 0.79
C LEU A 84 12.20 -3.49 1.78
N GLN A 85 11.04 -3.88 2.32
CA GLN A 85 10.93 -5.02 3.23
C GLN A 85 10.74 -6.36 2.49
N GLY A 86 10.63 -6.34 1.16
CA GLY A 86 10.42 -7.56 0.38
C GLY A 86 9.07 -8.23 0.66
N VAL A 87 8.01 -7.45 0.91
CA VAL A 87 6.67 -7.98 1.16
C VAL A 87 5.84 -7.96 -0.13
N PRO A 88 5.17 -9.06 -0.49
CA PRO A 88 4.27 -9.10 -1.63
C PRO A 88 3.20 -8.01 -1.58
N LEU A 89 2.89 -7.43 -2.73
CA LEU A 89 2.04 -6.25 -2.85
C LEU A 89 1.00 -6.44 -3.95
N ILE A 90 -0.22 -6.00 -3.66
CA ILE A 90 -1.30 -5.83 -4.62
C ILE A 90 -1.70 -4.36 -4.62
N ILE A 91 -1.79 -3.76 -5.80
CA ILE A 91 -2.47 -2.47 -5.97
C ILE A 91 -3.94 -2.75 -6.26
N PHE A 92 -4.83 -2.21 -5.44
CA PHE A 92 -6.26 -2.27 -5.71
C PHE A 92 -6.86 -0.89 -5.93
N THR A 93 -7.94 -0.81 -6.66
CA THR A 93 -8.57 0.44 -7.07
C THR A 93 -10.07 0.27 -7.27
N THR A 94 -10.77 1.38 -7.45
CA THR A 94 -12.16 1.44 -7.90
C THR A 94 -12.24 2.24 -9.20
N ASN A 95 -13.37 2.16 -9.90
CA ASN A 95 -13.60 2.99 -11.10
C ASN A 95 -13.42 4.49 -10.83
N GLN A 96 -13.81 4.97 -9.65
CA GLN A 96 -13.67 6.38 -9.26
C GLN A 96 -12.20 6.73 -8.96
N ILE A 97 -11.48 5.88 -8.26
CA ILE A 97 -10.06 6.07 -7.94
C ILE A 97 -9.21 6.02 -9.21
N GLU A 98 -9.50 5.09 -10.13
CA GLU A 98 -8.77 4.98 -11.41
C GLU A 98 -8.83 6.25 -12.23
N ARG A 99 -9.95 6.93 -12.31
CA ARG A 99 -10.06 8.20 -13.04
C ARG A 99 -9.04 9.24 -12.59
N LYS A 100 -8.64 9.21 -11.32
CA LYS A 100 -7.73 10.20 -10.72
C LYS A 100 -6.27 9.74 -10.73
N PHE A 101 -6.02 8.45 -10.51
CA PHE A 101 -4.67 7.94 -10.21
C PHE A 101 -4.19 6.83 -11.16
N TYR A 102 -4.87 6.63 -12.29
CA TYR A 102 -4.58 5.55 -13.23
C TYR A 102 -3.10 5.43 -13.58
N PHE A 103 -2.50 6.53 -14.07
CA PHE A 103 -1.11 6.51 -14.55
C PHE A 103 -0.11 6.12 -13.48
N PHE A 104 -0.29 6.58 -12.26
CA PHE A 104 0.58 6.20 -11.15
C PHE A 104 0.47 4.71 -10.85
N MET A 105 -0.73 4.22 -10.62
CA MET A 105 -0.98 2.82 -10.24
C MET A 105 -0.56 1.85 -11.36
N GLU A 106 -0.84 2.21 -12.61
CA GLU A 106 -0.44 1.44 -13.78
C GLU A 106 1.09 1.37 -13.91
N SER A 107 1.78 2.49 -13.75
CA SER A 107 3.25 2.56 -13.84
C SER A 107 3.91 1.72 -12.74
N VAL A 108 3.47 1.85 -11.51
CA VAL A 108 4.00 1.08 -10.38
C VAL A 108 3.75 -0.42 -10.57
N SER A 109 2.52 -0.79 -10.94
CA SER A 109 2.14 -2.19 -11.20
C SER A 109 3.01 -2.82 -12.29
N LYS A 110 3.23 -2.11 -13.41
CA LYS A 110 4.09 -2.58 -14.50
C LYS A 110 5.56 -2.73 -14.11
N ILE A 111 6.12 -1.72 -13.43
CA ILE A 111 7.53 -1.76 -13.02
C ILE A 111 7.79 -2.88 -12.02
N LEU A 112 6.91 -3.04 -11.04
CA LEU A 112 7.03 -4.07 -10.01
C LEU A 112 6.56 -5.45 -10.49
N LYS A 113 5.83 -5.53 -11.60
CA LYS A 113 5.13 -6.73 -12.10
C LYS A 113 4.19 -7.35 -11.07
N ILE A 114 3.46 -6.49 -10.37
CA ILE A 114 2.47 -6.87 -9.35
C ILE A 114 1.05 -6.73 -9.90
N PRO A 115 0.07 -7.46 -9.33
CA PRO A 115 -1.32 -7.31 -9.71
C PRO A 115 -1.85 -5.91 -9.42
N ARG A 116 -2.65 -5.39 -10.36
CA ARG A 116 -3.53 -4.24 -10.17
C ARG A 116 -4.97 -4.70 -10.36
N ILE A 117 -5.78 -4.56 -9.33
CA ILE A 117 -7.15 -5.08 -9.26
C ILE A 117 -8.13 -3.93 -9.14
N ASN A 118 -9.03 -3.79 -10.11
CA ASN A 118 -10.19 -2.92 -9.96
C ASN A 118 -11.31 -3.71 -9.26
N ILE A 119 -11.58 -3.37 -8.00
CA ILE A 119 -12.54 -4.09 -7.16
C ILE A 119 -14.02 -3.86 -7.52
N ASN A 120 -14.31 -3.04 -8.54
CA ASN A 120 -15.64 -2.99 -9.17
C ASN A 120 -15.85 -4.15 -10.16
N ASN A 121 -14.78 -4.77 -10.64
CA ASN A 121 -14.84 -5.89 -11.57
C ASN A 121 -14.77 -7.21 -10.81
N SER A 122 -15.07 -8.33 -11.49
CA SER A 122 -14.82 -9.64 -10.90
C SER A 122 -13.31 -9.90 -10.78
N TYR A 123 -12.93 -10.45 -9.65
CA TYR A 123 -11.56 -10.91 -9.33
C TYR A 123 -11.57 -12.36 -8.79
N ASP A 124 -12.62 -13.13 -9.14
CA ASP A 124 -12.82 -14.50 -8.63
C ASP A 124 -11.77 -15.49 -9.13
N ASN A 125 -11.14 -15.20 -10.25
CA ASN A 125 -10.06 -16.00 -10.83
C ASN A 125 -8.68 -15.72 -10.23
N LEU A 126 -8.58 -14.81 -9.24
CA LEU A 126 -7.31 -14.51 -8.58
C LEU A 126 -7.11 -15.44 -7.38
N ASP A 127 -5.91 -15.98 -7.30
CA ASP A 127 -5.43 -16.73 -6.14
C ASP A 127 -4.54 -15.82 -5.28
N PHE A 128 -5.11 -15.29 -4.20
CA PHE A 128 -4.39 -14.40 -3.28
C PHE A 128 -3.31 -15.13 -2.48
N PHE A 129 -3.48 -16.41 -2.25
CA PHE A 129 -2.46 -17.23 -1.59
C PHE A 129 -1.22 -17.39 -2.48
N GLU A 130 -1.41 -17.69 -3.76
CA GLU A 130 -0.31 -17.73 -4.74
C GLU A 130 0.38 -16.38 -4.87
N ILE A 131 -0.39 -15.27 -4.93
CA ILE A 131 0.18 -13.93 -5.03
C ILE A 131 1.06 -13.60 -3.83
N ALA A 132 0.66 -13.99 -2.61
CA ALA A 132 1.43 -13.77 -1.39
C ALA A 132 2.77 -14.55 -1.36
N GLN A 133 2.96 -15.53 -2.24
CA GLN A 133 4.17 -16.34 -2.33
C GLN A 133 5.03 -16.04 -3.56
N ARG A 134 4.63 -15.08 -4.41
CA ARG A 134 5.35 -14.80 -5.65
C ARG A 134 6.77 -14.28 -5.44
N PRO A 135 7.73 -14.68 -6.29
CA PRO A 135 9.07 -14.12 -6.27
C PRO A 135 9.06 -12.61 -6.54
N LEU A 136 9.85 -11.89 -5.77
CA LEU A 136 9.91 -10.42 -5.80
C LEU A 136 11.11 -9.89 -6.62
N SER A 137 11.46 -10.57 -7.70
CA SER A 137 12.65 -10.30 -8.52
C SER A 137 12.75 -8.87 -9.07
N GLN A 138 11.62 -8.17 -9.19
CA GLN A 138 11.59 -6.79 -9.70
C GLN A 138 11.80 -5.73 -8.61
N TYR A 139 11.70 -6.09 -7.33
CA TYR A 139 11.84 -5.14 -6.22
C TYR A 139 13.23 -4.51 -6.18
N ASN A 140 14.29 -5.29 -6.37
CA ASN A 140 15.66 -4.75 -6.40
C ASN A 140 15.82 -3.70 -7.51
N LYS A 141 15.29 -3.95 -8.71
CA LYS A 141 15.32 -2.98 -9.82
C LYS A 141 14.55 -1.70 -9.51
N PHE A 142 13.43 -1.81 -8.80
CA PHE A 142 12.65 -0.67 -8.38
C PHE A 142 13.41 0.15 -7.32
N VAL A 143 14.03 -0.50 -6.35
CA VAL A 143 14.86 0.15 -5.33
C VAL A 143 15.98 0.94 -5.99
N GLU A 144 16.75 0.33 -6.90
CA GLU A 144 17.88 0.96 -7.59
C GLU A 144 17.49 2.12 -8.51
N LYS A 145 16.30 2.08 -9.12
CA LYS A 145 15.88 3.09 -10.10
C LYS A 145 15.05 4.22 -9.49
N ILE A 146 14.31 3.94 -8.44
CA ILE A 146 13.25 4.82 -7.93
C ILE A 146 13.52 5.26 -6.49
N ILE A 147 13.95 4.35 -5.61
CA ILE A 147 14.07 4.64 -4.18
C ILE A 147 15.48 5.10 -3.82
N LYS A 148 16.49 4.47 -4.38
CA LYS A 148 17.89 4.66 -3.99
C LYS A 148 18.77 4.95 -5.20
N VAL A 149 19.55 6.00 -5.12
CA VAL A 149 20.56 6.30 -6.16
C VAL A 149 21.61 5.15 -6.17
N PRO A 150 21.92 4.56 -7.34
CA PRO A 150 22.94 3.52 -7.45
C PRO A 150 24.28 3.97 -6.83
N GLY A 151 24.91 3.08 -6.05
CA GLY A 151 26.17 3.38 -5.37
C GLY A 151 26.05 4.21 -4.10
N SER A 152 24.85 4.68 -3.72
CA SER A 152 24.68 5.40 -2.45
C SER A 152 24.94 4.48 -1.25
N PRO A 153 25.56 5.00 -0.17
CA PRO A 153 25.91 4.19 1.00
C PRO A 153 24.66 3.67 1.72
N VAL A 154 24.80 2.52 2.39
CA VAL A 154 23.77 2.00 3.30
C VAL A 154 23.90 2.75 4.63
N GLN A 155 23.33 3.95 4.69
CA GLN A 155 23.33 4.82 5.87
C GLN A 155 21.95 5.42 6.03
N ASN A 156 21.56 5.74 7.26
CA ASN A 156 20.31 6.48 7.46
C ASN A 156 20.47 7.96 7.01
N SER A 157 19.34 8.60 6.69
CA SER A 157 19.32 9.97 6.18
C SER A 157 19.96 10.97 7.13
N THR A 158 19.86 10.77 8.44
CA THR A 158 20.46 11.63 9.46
C THR A 158 21.99 11.55 9.44
N GLU A 159 22.56 10.38 9.29
CA GLU A 159 24.02 10.20 9.17
C GLU A 159 24.57 10.86 7.91
N ILE A 160 23.85 10.72 6.78
CA ILE A 160 24.21 11.37 5.51
C ILE A 160 24.20 12.90 5.68
N LEU A 161 23.15 13.42 6.31
CA LEU A 161 22.99 14.85 6.56
C LEU A 161 24.12 15.39 7.46
N ILE A 162 24.41 14.73 8.58
CA ILE A 162 25.48 15.11 9.52
C ILE A 162 26.84 15.10 8.82
N LYS A 163 27.15 14.08 8.02
CA LYS A 163 28.39 14.03 7.25
C LYS A 163 28.49 15.16 6.22
N GLY A 164 27.37 15.49 5.58
CA GLY A 164 27.30 16.61 4.65
C GLY A 164 27.59 17.94 5.33
N LEU A 165 26.96 18.21 6.46
CA LEU A 165 27.17 19.46 7.23
C LEU A 165 28.59 19.59 7.75
N LYS A 166 29.24 18.54 8.22
CA LYS A 166 30.63 18.54 8.70
C LYS A 166 31.67 18.91 7.63
N LYS A 167 31.31 18.92 6.35
CA LYS A 167 32.21 19.37 5.28
C LYS A 167 32.23 20.88 5.11
N TYR A 168 31.31 21.60 5.74
CA TYR A 168 31.16 23.05 5.62
C TYR A 168 31.42 23.79 6.94
N VAL A 169 31.83 23.08 7.98
CA VAL A 169 32.31 23.57 9.28
C VAL A 169 33.80 23.23 9.41
#